data_5a1b647e452cc58b373fbf44ed58e7b9
#
_entry.id   5a1b647e452cc58b373fbf44ed58e7b9
#
_cell.length_a   1.000
_cell.length_b   1.000
_cell.length_c   1.000
_cell.angle_alpha   90.00
_cell.angle_beta   90.00
_cell.angle_gamma   90.00
#
_symmetry.space_group_name_H-M   'P 1'
#
loop_
_entity.id
_entity.type
_entity.pdbx_description
1 polymer ?
#
loop_
_entity_poly.entity_id
_entity_poly.type
_entity_poly.pdbx_seq_one_letter_code
_entity_poly.pdbx_strand_id
1 'polypeptide(L)'
;MTKLTLGSHPFLLGFDQLERLVERTAKSGNDGYPPFNIEQSDSNAFRITLAVAGFSDDNLSITIEDRQLVIRGKQADDVEGRVFLHRGIAARQFQKAFVLADGVDVAGAMTQNGLLHIDLERAVPETIVQTIDIKKG
;
A
#
# COMPACT_ATOMS: atom_id res chain seq x y z
N MET A 1 2.34 14.34 -18.70
CA MET A 1 1.51 13.19 -18.34
C MET A 1 0.19 13.65 -17.76
N THR A 2 -0.88 13.21 -18.36
CA THR A 2 -2.20 13.63 -17.93
C THR A 2 -2.52 12.96 -16.61
N LYS A 3 -2.75 13.74 -15.58
CA LYS A 3 -3.17 13.20 -14.30
C LYS A 3 -4.59 12.68 -14.43
N LEU A 4 -4.78 11.40 -14.19
CA LEU A 4 -6.09 10.80 -14.17
C LEU A 4 -6.87 11.38 -12.99
N THR A 5 -8.04 11.94 -13.29
CA THR A 5 -8.93 12.42 -12.25
C THR A 5 -9.71 11.24 -11.71
N LEU A 6 -9.14 10.55 -10.73
CA LEU A 6 -9.72 9.33 -10.19
C LEU A 6 -11.10 9.57 -9.58
N GLY A 7 -11.30 10.74 -8.97
CA GLY A 7 -12.56 11.09 -8.33
C GLY A 7 -13.75 11.25 -9.27
N SER A 8 -13.51 11.38 -10.58
CA SER A 8 -14.59 11.49 -11.55
C SER A 8 -15.10 10.12 -12.04
N HIS A 9 -14.44 9.04 -11.67
CA HIS A 9 -14.77 7.70 -12.12
C HIS A 9 -15.48 6.91 -11.01
N PRO A 10 -16.76 6.49 -11.20
CA PRO A 10 -17.50 5.84 -10.11
C PRO A 10 -16.84 4.56 -9.59
N PHE A 11 -16.09 3.84 -10.43
CA PHE A 11 -15.44 2.61 -10.03
C PHE A 11 -14.25 2.83 -9.11
N LEU A 12 -13.80 4.08 -8.94
CA LEU A 12 -12.58 4.41 -8.23
C LEU A 12 -12.82 5.10 -6.88
N LEU A 13 -14.06 5.03 -6.35
CA LEU A 13 -14.40 5.73 -5.11
C LEU A 13 -13.49 5.34 -3.95
N GLY A 14 -13.25 4.05 -3.76
CA GLY A 14 -12.36 3.59 -2.71
C GLY A 14 -10.91 3.94 -2.97
N PHE A 15 -10.52 3.91 -4.23
CA PHE A 15 -9.16 4.25 -4.64
C PHE A 15 -8.89 5.75 -4.49
N ASP A 16 -9.87 6.60 -4.77
CA ASP A 16 -9.74 8.04 -4.60
C ASP A 16 -9.47 8.40 -3.14
N GLN A 17 -10.18 7.76 -2.20
CA GLN A 17 -9.93 7.96 -0.78
C GLN A 17 -8.52 7.50 -0.40
N LEU A 18 -8.09 6.37 -0.91
CA LEU A 18 -6.75 5.84 -0.67
C LEU A 18 -5.70 6.78 -1.24
N GLU A 19 -5.90 7.29 -2.45
CA GLU A 19 -4.99 8.25 -3.07
C GLU A 19 -4.85 9.51 -2.24
N ARG A 20 -5.95 10.07 -1.75
CA ARG A 20 -5.90 11.27 -0.92
C ARG A 20 -5.11 11.04 0.38
N LEU A 21 -5.29 9.88 0.98
CA LEU A 21 -4.58 9.53 2.19
C LEU A 21 -3.10 9.31 1.92
N VAL A 22 -2.76 8.73 0.77
CA VAL A 22 -1.38 8.57 0.33
C VAL A 22 -0.74 9.94 0.12
N GLU A 23 -1.41 10.86 -0.54
CA GLU A 23 -0.90 12.21 -0.73
C GLU A 23 -0.63 12.90 0.61
N ARG A 24 -1.53 12.72 1.57
CA ARG A 24 -1.37 13.27 2.91
C ARG A 24 -0.17 12.63 3.61
N THR A 25 -0.02 11.31 3.49
CA THR A 25 1.11 10.59 4.06
C THR A 25 2.42 11.07 3.45
N ALA A 26 2.46 11.24 2.13
CA ALA A 26 3.64 11.71 1.44
C ALA A 26 4.03 13.13 1.86
N LYS A 27 3.05 13.99 2.11
CA LYS A 27 3.29 15.36 2.58
C LYS A 27 3.77 15.40 4.03
N SER A 28 3.30 14.49 4.86
CA SER A 28 3.72 14.40 6.25
C SER A 28 4.99 13.58 6.43
N GLY A 29 5.38 12.81 5.42
CA GLY A 29 6.59 12.01 5.44
C GLY A 29 7.84 12.87 5.30
N ASN A 30 8.96 12.34 5.73
CA ASN A 30 10.21 13.07 5.76
C ASN A 30 10.71 13.44 4.36
N ASP A 31 10.90 12.45 3.50
CA ASP A 31 11.48 12.62 2.17
C ASP A 31 10.80 11.76 1.12
N GLY A 32 9.64 11.19 1.47
CA GLY A 32 8.92 10.28 0.59
C GLY A 32 9.58 8.92 0.43
N TYR A 33 10.51 8.58 1.29
CA TYR A 33 11.19 7.29 1.23
C TYR A 33 10.39 6.19 1.94
N PRO A 34 10.28 4.98 1.38
CA PRO A 34 10.76 4.62 0.03
C PRO A 34 9.79 5.10 -1.05
N PRO A 35 10.27 5.25 -2.29
CA PRO A 35 9.38 5.53 -3.40
C PRO A 35 8.34 4.44 -3.55
N PHE A 36 7.14 4.81 -3.93
CA PHE A 36 6.05 3.85 -4.07
C PHE A 36 5.14 4.22 -5.22
N ASN A 37 4.45 3.21 -5.74
CA ASN A 37 3.37 3.36 -6.72
C ASN A 37 2.11 2.77 -6.15
N ILE A 38 0.97 3.33 -6.55
CA ILE A 38 -0.33 2.72 -6.33
C ILE A 38 -0.98 2.60 -7.68
N GLU A 39 -1.41 1.37 -8.03
CA GLU A 39 -2.06 1.11 -9.31
C GLU A 39 -3.34 0.34 -9.08
N GLN A 40 -4.26 0.51 -10.00
CA GLN A 40 -5.47 -0.28 -10.03
C GLN A 40 -5.25 -1.44 -10.99
N SER A 41 -5.27 -2.67 -10.46
CA SER A 41 -5.05 -3.87 -11.27
C SER A 41 -6.35 -4.44 -11.83
N ASP A 42 -7.47 -4.14 -11.19
CA ASP A 42 -8.81 -4.53 -11.62
C ASP A 42 -9.80 -3.56 -10.97
N SER A 43 -11.08 -3.68 -11.32
CA SER A 43 -12.12 -2.76 -10.79
C SER A 43 -12.17 -2.74 -9.25
N ASN A 44 -11.86 -3.87 -8.61
CA ASN A 44 -11.84 -4.00 -7.15
C ASN A 44 -10.50 -4.47 -6.61
N ALA A 45 -9.44 -4.31 -7.38
CA ALA A 45 -8.10 -4.75 -6.99
C ALA A 45 -7.09 -3.64 -7.22
N PHE A 46 -6.22 -3.46 -6.24
CA PHE A 46 -5.19 -2.42 -6.27
C PHE A 46 -3.87 -3.02 -5.85
N ARG A 47 -2.79 -2.38 -6.25
CA ARG A 47 -1.45 -2.81 -5.85
C ARG A 47 -0.63 -1.61 -5.41
N ILE A 48 -0.05 -1.72 -4.23
CA ILE A 48 0.95 -0.77 -3.76
C ILE A 48 2.31 -1.43 -3.97
N THR A 49 3.23 -0.71 -4.61
CA THR A 49 4.58 -1.19 -4.84
C THR A 49 5.56 -0.23 -4.22
N LEU A 50 6.45 -0.73 -3.37
CA LEU A 50 7.49 0.06 -2.72
C LEU A 50 8.87 -0.42 -3.19
N ALA A 51 9.76 0.53 -3.44
CA ALA A 51 11.15 0.21 -3.80
C ALA A 51 11.93 -0.06 -2.51
N VAL A 52 12.27 -1.33 -2.27
CA VAL A 52 12.89 -1.78 -1.03
C VAL A 52 14.18 -2.55 -1.28
N ALA A 53 14.88 -2.24 -2.36
CA ALA A 53 16.16 -2.87 -2.65
C ALA A 53 17.12 -2.66 -1.48
N GLY A 54 17.82 -3.71 -1.09
CA GLY A 54 18.73 -3.67 0.04
C GLY A 54 18.12 -4.08 1.36
N PHE A 55 16.81 -4.23 1.44
CA PHE A 55 16.14 -4.76 2.63
C PHE A 55 15.95 -6.26 2.48
N SER A 56 16.33 -7.03 3.49
CA SER A 56 15.96 -8.44 3.52
C SER A 56 14.52 -8.60 3.97
N ASP A 57 13.89 -9.70 3.58
CA ASP A 57 12.51 -9.96 3.95
C ASP A 57 12.32 -9.99 5.47
N ASP A 58 13.33 -10.45 6.20
CA ASP A 58 13.30 -10.49 7.66
C ASP A 58 13.29 -9.10 8.29
N ASN A 59 13.73 -8.10 7.56
CA ASN A 59 13.79 -6.72 8.02
C ASN A 59 12.66 -5.86 7.50
N LEU A 60 11.69 -6.48 6.84
CA LEU A 60 10.46 -5.82 6.40
C LEU A 60 9.28 -6.40 7.17
N SER A 61 8.37 -5.54 7.57
CA SER A 61 7.14 -5.98 8.22
C SER A 61 5.94 -5.21 7.67
N ILE A 62 4.82 -5.91 7.57
CA ILE A 62 3.55 -5.35 7.14
C ILE A 62 2.52 -5.70 8.22
N THR A 63 1.88 -4.68 8.76
CA THR A 63 0.84 -4.87 9.76
C THR A 63 -0.38 -4.04 9.40
N ILE A 64 -1.53 -4.43 9.93
CA ILE A 64 -2.74 -3.61 9.86
C ILE A 64 -3.06 -3.19 11.28
N GLU A 65 -3.02 -1.88 11.51
CA GLU A 65 -3.22 -1.27 12.83
C GLU A 65 -4.31 -0.22 12.70
N ASP A 66 -5.47 -0.47 13.27
CA ASP A 66 -6.60 0.48 13.25
C ASP A 66 -6.94 0.93 11.81
N ARG A 67 -7.05 -0.01 10.90
CA ARG A 67 -7.35 0.22 9.48
C ARG A 67 -6.24 0.95 8.73
N GLN A 68 -5.08 1.01 9.31
CA GLN A 68 -3.89 1.51 8.64
C GLN A 68 -3.00 0.34 8.23
N LEU A 69 -2.61 0.36 6.98
CA LEU A 69 -1.59 -0.56 6.48
C LEU A 69 -0.24 0.06 6.78
N VAL A 70 0.52 -0.57 7.66
CA VAL A 70 1.80 -0.02 8.12
C VAL A 70 2.92 -0.91 7.61
N ILE A 71 3.85 -0.32 6.87
CA ILE A 71 5.02 -1.01 6.35
C ILE A 71 6.26 -0.43 7.04
N ARG A 72 7.04 -1.30 7.66
CA ARG A 72 8.27 -0.92 8.32
C ARG A 72 9.44 -1.67 7.72
N GLY A 73 10.55 -0.98 7.56
CA GLY A 73 11.77 -1.58 7.07
C GLY A 73 12.98 -1.05 7.83
N LYS A 74 13.95 -1.93 8.05
CA LYS A 74 15.20 -1.56 8.72
C LYS A 74 16.35 -2.30 8.07
N GLN A 75 17.31 -1.56 7.53
CA GLN A 75 18.54 -2.14 6.99
C GLN A 75 19.57 -2.28 8.09
N ALA A 76 20.28 -3.41 8.11
CA ALA A 76 21.44 -3.57 8.93
C ALA A 76 22.61 -2.79 8.29
N ASP A 77 23.31 -1.98 9.09
CA ASP A 77 24.46 -1.23 8.60
C ASP A 77 25.72 -2.00 8.94
N ASP A 78 26.03 -3.00 8.12
CA ASP A 78 27.22 -3.85 8.32
C ASP A 78 28.41 -3.21 7.63
N VAL A 79 29.09 -2.32 8.36
CA VAL A 79 30.25 -1.59 7.85
C VAL A 79 31.55 -2.04 8.51
N GLU A 80 31.49 -3.01 9.40
CA GLU A 80 32.65 -3.47 10.12
C GLU A 80 33.72 -4.06 9.16
N GLY A 81 34.94 -3.57 9.28
CA GLY A 81 36.04 -4.02 8.44
C GLY A 81 36.03 -3.46 7.02
N ARG A 82 35.11 -2.56 6.69
CA ARG A 82 35.02 -1.98 5.35
C ARG A 82 35.51 -0.54 5.37
N VAL A 83 36.37 -0.23 4.40
CA VAL A 83 36.87 1.15 4.21
C VAL A 83 36.27 1.69 2.92
N PHE A 84 35.44 2.72 3.04
CA PHE A 84 34.81 3.35 1.88
C PHE A 84 35.67 4.51 1.39
N LEU A 85 36.05 4.50 0.13
CA LEU A 85 36.62 5.70 -0.51
C LEU A 85 35.55 6.73 -0.82
N HIS A 86 34.35 6.26 -1.06
CA HIS A 86 33.14 7.07 -1.20
C HIS A 86 31.94 6.21 -0.74
N ARG A 87 31.05 6.81 0.01
CA ARG A 87 29.84 6.12 0.45
C ARG A 87 28.62 6.96 0.12
N GLY A 88 27.92 6.58 -0.94
CA GLY A 88 26.66 7.21 -1.35
C GLY A 88 25.43 6.43 -0.94
N ILE A 89 25.60 5.18 -0.47
CA ILE A 89 24.50 4.33 -0.05
C ILE A 89 24.64 4.06 1.43
N ALA A 90 23.69 4.55 2.22
CA ALA A 90 23.65 4.33 3.67
C ALA A 90 22.50 3.42 4.03
N ALA A 91 22.64 2.67 5.12
CA ALA A 91 21.55 1.91 5.69
C ALA A 91 20.42 2.84 6.09
N ARG A 92 19.17 2.43 5.83
CA ARG A 92 17.99 3.25 6.10
C ARG A 92 16.96 2.46 6.87
N GLN A 93 16.10 3.20 7.56
CA GLN A 93 14.88 2.66 8.12
C GLN A 93 13.72 3.55 7.70
N PHE A 94 12.55 2.95 7.58
CA PHE A 94 11.35 3.70 7.20
C PHE A 94 10.12 3.13 7.86
N GLN A 95 9.10 3.97 7.92
CA GLN A 95 7.75 3.56 8.26
C GLN A 95 6.80 4.30 7.34
N LYS A 96 5.98 3.54 6.62
CA LYS A 96 4.93 4.06 5.74
C LYS A 96 3.60 3.57 6.25
N ALA A 97 2.62 4.44 6.27
CA ALA A 97 1.26 4.10 6.68
C ALA A 97 0.27 4.57 5.61
N PHE A 98 -0.64 3.68 5.25
CA PHE A 98 -1.74 3.98 4.33
C PHE A 98 -3.04 3.67 5.03
N VAL A 99 -3.96 4.62 5.06
CA VAL A 99 -5.28 4.37 5.64
C VAL A 99 -6.13 3.65 4.61
N LEU A 100 -6.65 2.50 4.97
CA LEU A 100 -7.49 1.69 4.09
C LEU A 100 -8.94 2.18 4.16
N ALA A 101 -9.55 2.35 2.99
CA ALA A 101 -10.97 2.66 2.90
C ALA A 101 -11.81 1.47 3.38
N ASP A 102 -13.07 1.74 3.72
CA ASP A 102 -13.99 0.68 4.13
C ASP A 102 -14.09 -0.40 3.06
N GLY A 103 -14.00 -1.65 3.48
CA GLY A 103 -14.12 -2.79 2.59
C GLY A 103 -12.85 -3.14 1.83
N VAL A 104 -11.76 -2.41 2.04
CA VAL A 104 -10.48 -2.71 1.41
C VAL A 104 -9.63 -3.54 2.37
N ASP A 105 -9.19 -4.70 1.91
CA ASP A 105 -8.35 -5.62 2.68
C ASP A 105 -7.11 -6.00 1.91
N VAL A 106 -6.10 -6.45 2.63
CA VAL A 106 -4.87 -6.96 2.02
C VAL A 106 -5.10 -8.38 1.54
N ALA A 107 -4.91 -8.62 0.25
CA ALA A 107 -5.01 -9.95 -0.34
C ALA A 107 -3.71 -10.73 -0.21
N GLY A 108 -2.57 -10.05 -0.23
CA GLY A 108 -1.27 -10.69 -0.10
C GLY A 108 -0.14 -9.71 -0.33
N ALA A 109 1.08 -10.18 -0.12
CA ALA A 109 2.27 -9.39 -0.35
C ALA A 109 3.40 -10.29 -0.82
N MET A 110 4.28 -9.75 -1.66
CA MET A 110 5.45 -10.46 -2.14
C MET A 110 6.59 -9.50 -2.45
N THR A 111 7.81 -9.98 -2.32
CA THR A 111 8.99 -9.23 -2.78
C THR A 111 9.51 -9.87 -4.06
N GLN A 112 9.92 -9.03 -4.98
CA GLN A 112 10.47 -9.46 -6.26
C GLN A 112 11.32 -8.35 -6.85
N ASN A 113 12.54 -8.65 -7.24
CA ASN A 113 13.42 -7.70 -7.93
C ASN A 113 13.62 -6.38 -7.18
N GLY A 114 13.72 -6.43 -5.86
CA GLY A 114 13.89 -5.23 -5.04
C GLY A 114 12.63 -4.42 -4.83
N LEU A 115 11.47 -4.97 -5.20
CA LEU A 115 10.17 -4.33 -5.01
C LEU A 115 9.31 -5.14 -4.05
N LEU A 116 8.60 -4.44 -3.19
CA LEU A 116 7.57 -5.04 -2.35
C LEU A 116 6.22 -4.71 -2.96
N HIS A 117 5.48 -5.74 -3.35
CA HIS A 117 4.13 -5.62 -3.89
C HIS A 117 3.13 -6.01 -2.82
N ILE A 118 2.17 -5.15 -2.57
CA ILE A 118 1.08 -5.42 -1.65
C ILE A 118 -0.22 -5.33 -2.44
N ASP A 119 -0.93 -6.43 -2.52
CA ASP A 119 -2.18 -6.51 -3.25
C ASP A 119 -3.35 -6.25 -2.31
N LEU A 120 -4.23 -5.36 -2.72
CA LEU A 120 -5.42 -4.96 -1.99
C LEU A 120 -6.65 -5.31 -2.79
N GLU A 121 -7.70 -5.71 -2.11
CA GLU A 121 -8.99 -6.00 -2.72
C GLU A 121 -10.08 -5.25 -1.98
N ARG A 122 -11.03 -4.71 -2.74
CA ARG A 122 -12.22 -4.13 -2.18
C ARG A 122 -13.34 -5.14 -2.27
N ALA A 123 -13.97 -5.43 -1.12
CA ALA A 123 -15.10 -6.36 -1.07
C ALA A 123 -16.24 -5.81 -1.91
N VAL A 124 -16.78 -6.66 -2.80
CA VAL A 124 -17.97 -6.34 -3.56
C VAL A 124 -19.16 -6.62 -2.66
N PRO A 125 -20.05 -5.64 -2.41
CA PRO A 125 -21.23 -5.90 -1.60
C PRO A 125 -22.07 -6.99 -2.27
N GLU A 126 -22.36 -8.07 -1.53
CA GLU A 126 -23.27 -9.08 -2.03
C GLU A 126 -24.68 -8.49 -2.09
N THR A 127 -25.28 -8.59 -3.27
CA THR A 127 -26.69 -8.23 -3.40
C THR A 127 -27.52 -9.35 -2.81
N ILE A 128 -28.04 -9.12 -1.62
CA ILE A 128 -28.92 -10.10 -0.97
C ILE A 128 -30.33 -9.84 -1.48
N VAL A 129 -30.84 -10.78 -2.27
CA VAL A 129 -32.23 -10.72 -2.73
C VAL A 129 -33.06 -11.55 -1.76
N GLN A 130 -33.95 -10.88 -1.06
CA GLN A 130 -34.86 -11.54 -0.13
C GLN A 130 -36.28 -11.47 -0.69
N THR A 131 -36.89 -12.63 -0.90
CA THR A 131 -38.27 -12.72 -1.34
C THR A 131 -39.17 -12.84 -0.13
N ILE A 132 -40.15 -11.99 -0.03
CA ILE A 132 -41.09 -11.98 1.08
C ILE A 132 -42.41 -12.58 0.61
N ASP A 133 -42.88 -13.59 1.32
CA ASP A 133 -44.17 -14.23 1.01
C ASP A 133 -45.30 -13.32 1.43
N ILE A 134 -46.28 -13.18 0.52
CA ILE A 134 -47.46 -12.38 0.78
C ILE A 134 -48.52 -13.29 1.34
N LYS A 135 -48.92 -13.01 2.58
CA LYS A 135 -50.03 -13.75 3.20
C LYS A 135 -51.34 -13.09 2.88
N LYS A 136 -52.34 -13.91 2.58
CA LYS A 136 -53.69 -13.43 2.32
C LYS A 136 -54.39 -13.24 3.66
N GLY A 137 -54.85 -12.04 3.88
CA GLY A 137 -55.60 -11.68 5.10
C GLY A 137 -57.04 -12.07 5.10
#